data_a3e045489e05133d3abdd3ac55493fe0
#
_entry.id   a3e045489e05133d3abdd3ac55493fe0
#
_cell.length_a   1.000
_cell.length_b   1.000
_cell.length_c   1.000
_cell.angle_alpha   90.00
_cell.angle_beta   90.00
_cell.angle_gamma   90.00
#
_symmetry.space_group_name_H-M   'P 1'
#
loop_
_entity.id
_entity.type
_entity.pdbx_description
1 polymer ?
#
loop_
_entity_poly.entity_id
_entity_poly.type
_entity_poly.pdbx_seq_one_letter_code
_entity_poly.pdbx_strand_id
1 'polypeptide(L)'
;MRAGAEPDVTADAHRLRPDHLPTPFSADEIRAGCPPGRTIRSLVVRAGSERYVRVTRFVSGDADGAEQESWTETPDGDRLTEPERSRSTWLEYQEHASMPAAETEIGEEEIDIPAGRFACLRYTRIEGDSVSTFWFGGSAPGQPLKFEQRMKGELVFSSTAIENIPGG
;
A
#
# COMPACT_ATOMS: atom_id res chain seq x y z
N MET A 1 22.87 26.75 19.98
CA MET A 1 22.15 26.23 19.60
C MET A 1 22.28 25.61 18.67
N ARG A 2 22.23 25.05 18.55
CA ARG A 2 22.35 24.41 17.64
C ARG A 2 21.57 24.31 16.80
N ALA A 3 21.71 24.61 16.54
CA ALA A 3 20.92 24.60 15.78
C ALA A 3 20.62 23.68 15.08
N GLY A 4 21.23 23.30 15.08
CA GLY A 4 21.08 22.49 14.30
C GLY A 4 20.18 21.63 14.17
N ALA A 5 19.83 21.24 14.91
CA ALA A 5 19.00 20.22 14.81
C ALA A 5 17.78 20.56 14.13
N GLU A 6 17.84 21.15 13.08
CA GLU A 6 16.68 21.27 12.28
C GLU A 6 16.16 19.89 12.03
N PRO A 7 14.91 19.62 12.39
CA PRO A 7 14.36 18.30 12.12
C PRO A 7 14.42 18.02 10.64
N ASP A 8 14.72 16.80 10.32
CA ASP A 8 14.63 16.35 8.96
C ASP A 8 13.16 16.38 8.58
N VAL A 9 12.79 17.34 7.76
CA VAL A 9 11.40 17.52 7.35
C VAL A 9 10.84 16.25 6.70
N THR A 10 11.66 15.56 5.92
CA THR A 10 11.24 14.32 5.29
C THR A 10 10.93 13.24 6.32
N ALA A 11 11.80 13.10 7.33
CA ALA A 11 11.58 12.11 8.38
C ALA A 11 10.33 12.43 9.18
N ASP A 12 10.12 13.73 9.49
CA ASP A 12 8.91 14.14 10.22
C ASP A 12 7.66 13.89 9.39
N ALA A 13 7.71 14.13 8.08
CA ALA A 13 6.58 13.92 7.22
C ALA A 13 6.19 12.44 7.12
N HIS A 14 7.14 11.54 7.26
CA HIS A 14 6.88 10.11 7.22
C HIS A 14 6.50 9.53 8.58
N ARG A 15 6.81 10.20 9.68
CA ARG A 15 6.52 9.67 11.01
C ARG A 15 5.28 10.36 11.58
N LEU A 16 4.22 9.60 11.75
CA LEU A 16 2.95 10.10 12.26
C LEU A 16 2.82 10.01 13.78
N ARG A 17 3.54 9.05 14.40
CA ARG A 17 3.49 8.84 15.85
C ARG A 17 4.89 8.51 16.37
N PRO A 18 5.22 8.94 17.61
CA PRO A 18 6.57 8.69 18.15
C PRO A 18 6.90 7.21 18.34
N ASP A 19 5.89 6.35 18.58
CA ASP A 19 6.09 4.93 18.79
C ASP A 19 5.87 4.09 17.51
N HIS A 20 5.64 4.76 16.39
CA HIS A 20 5.48 4.09 15.09
C HIS A 20 6.72 4.32 14.22
N LEU A 21 6.98 3.38 13.33
CA LEU A 21 8.03 3.55 12.32
C LEU A 21 7.61 4.58 11.29
N PRO A 22 8.56 5.20 10.58
CA PRO A 22 8.20 6.08 9.47
C PRO A 22 7.40 5.30 8.44
N THR A 23 6.42 5.95 7.82
CA THR A 23 5.65 5.35 6.73
C THR A 23 6.46 5.36 5.45
N PRO A 24 6.17 4.47 4.49
CA PRO A 24 6.91 4.45 3.23
C PRO A 24 6.72 5.73 2.41
N PHE A 25 5.55 6.36 2.53
CA PHE A 25 5.23 7.59 1.80
C PHE A 25 4.55 8.58 2.74
N SER A 26 4.83 9.86 2.52
CA SER A 26 4.07 10.93 3.16
C SER A 26 2.75 11.16 2.43
N ALA A 27 1.83 11.88 3.05
CA ALA A 27 0.57 12.26 2.42
C ALA A 27 0.79 12.98 1.09
N ASP A 28 1.76 13.90 1.05
CA ASP A 28 2.07 14.64 -0.18
C ASP A 28 2.63 13.73 -1.27
N GLU A 29 3.45 12.75 -0.91
CA GLU A 29 3.98 11.80 -1.87
C GLU A 29 2.89 10.89 -2.43
N ILE A 30 1.95 10.47 -1.59
CA ILE A 30 0.82 9.67 -2.04
C ILE A 30 -0.03 10.48 -3.00
N ARG A 31 -0.32 11.73 -2.66
CA ARG A 31 -1.09 12.62 -3.54
C ARG A 31 -0.43 12.77 -4.90
N ALA A 32 0.88 13.03 -4.91
CA ALA A 32 1.61 13.21 -6.15
C ALA A 32 1.63 11.94 -7.01
N GLY A 33 1.65 10.77 -6.37
CA GLY A 33 1.72 9.49 -7.07
C GLY A 33 0.37 8.90 -7.44
N CYS A 34 -0.72 9.49 -6.99
CA CYS A 34 -2.06 8.94 -7.19
C CYS A 34 -3.01 9.94 -7.86
N PRO A 35 -2.68 10.40 -9.09
CA PRO A 35 -3.59 11.29 -9.82
C PRO A 35 -4.81 10.52 -10.31
N PRO A 36 -5.87 11.23 -10.73
CA PRO A 36 -7.04 10.58 -11.30
C PRO A 36 -6.66 9.65 -12.44
N GLY A 37 -7.30 8.50 -12.49
CA GLY A 37 -7.02 7.47 -13.49
C GLY A 37 -6.00 6.43 -13.05
N ARG A 38 -5.22 6.70 -12.01
CA ARG A 38 -4.29 5.67 -11.52
C ARG A 38 -5.06 4.45 -11.07
N THR A 39 -4.68 3.28 -11.61
CA THR A 39 -5.39 2.03 -11.38
C THR A 39 -4.39 0.93 -11.00
N ILE A 40 -4.72 0.19 -9.96
CA ILE A 40 -3.94 -0.98 -9.57
C ILE A 40 -4.87 -2.19 -9.59
N ARG A 41 -4.44 -3.22 -10.31
CA ARG A 41 -5.13 -4.51 -10.32
C ARG A 41 -4.25 -5.50 -9.59
N SER A 42 -4.82 -6.19 -8.61
CA SER A 42 -4.08 -7.13 -7.77
C SER A 42 -4.77 -8.47 -7.73
N LEU A 43 -3.99 -9.53 -7.90
CA LEU A 43 -4.50 -10.89 -7.74
C LEU A 43 -4.53 -11.21 -6.26
N VAL A 44 -5.71 -11.54 -5.75
CA VAL A 44 -5.93 -11.88 -4.36
C VAL A 44 -6.09 -13.40 -4.25
N VAL A 45 -5.28 -14.00 -3.38
CA VAL A 45 -5.33 -15.43 -3.10
C VAL A 45 -5.56 -15.61 -1.61
N ARG A 46 -6.65 -16.28 -1.28
CA ARG A 46 -7.00 -16.56 0.12
C ARG A 46 -7.16 -18.07 0.28
N ALA A 47 -6.58 -18.62 1.34
CA ALA A 47 -6.67 -20.06 1.61
C ALA A 47 -8.13 -20.50 1.66
N GLY A 48 -8.45 -21.56 0.92
CA GLY A 48 -9.80 -22.11 0.89
C GLY A 48 -10.81 -21.37 0.04
N SER A 49 -10.39 -20.36 -0.73
CA SER A 49 -11.30 -19.57 -1.57
C SER A 49 -10.76 -19.50 -3.00
N GLU A 50 -11.64 -19.21 -3.94
CA GLU A 50 -11.22 -18.95 -5.31
C GLU A 50 -10.48 -17.62 -5.37
N ARG A 51 -9.45 -17.56 -6.21
CA ARG A 51 -8.72 -16.33 -6.41
C ARG A 51 -9.54 -15.34 -7.23
N TYR A 52 -9.31 -14.07 -7.01
CA TYR A 52 -9.98 -13.00 -7.74
C TYR A 52 -9.03 -11.81 -7.90
N VAL A 53 -9.40 -10.89 -8.77
CA VAL A 53 -8.65 -9.65 -8.97
C VAL A 53 -9.41 -8.51 -8.31
N ARG A 54 -8.69 -7.74 -7.48
CA ARG A 54 -9.23 -6.51 -6.91
C ARG A 54 -8.70 -5.35 -7.73
N VAL A 55 -9.61 -4.46 -8.13
CA VAL A 55 -9.25 -3.27 -8.88
C VAL A 55 -9.53 -2.05 -8.02
N THR A 56 -8.56 -1.15 -7.94
CA THR A 56 -8.71 0.13 -7.24
C THR A 56 -8.28 1.24 -8.20
N ARG A 57 -9.14 2.22 -8.37
CA ARG A 57 -8.88 3.33 -9.28
C ARG A 57 -9.15 4.66 -8.59
N PHE A 58 -8.24 5.61 -8.72
CA PHE A 58 -8.46 6.97 -8.26
C PHE A 58 -9.32 7.69 -9.28
N VAL A 59 -10.42 8.27 -8.83
CA VAL A 59 -11.39 8.94 -9.70
C VAL A 59 -11.15 10.44 -9.74
N SER A 60 -10.92 11.03 -8.56
CA SER A 60 -10.68 12.46 -8.43
C SER A 60 -9.84 12.71 -7.19
N GLY A 61 -9.24 13.88 -7.12
CA GLY A 61 -8.46 14.26 -5.96
C GLY A 61 -8.35 15.77 -5.85
N ASP A 62 -8.11 16.23 -4.63
CA ASP A 62 -7.90 17.64 -4.32
C ASP A 62 -6.80 17.75 -3.26
N ALA A 63 -6.66 18.92 -2.65
CA ALA A 63 -5.62 19.16 -1.65
C ALA A 63 -5.81 18.30 -0.40
N ASP A 64 -7.03 17.91 -0.09
CA ASP A 64 -7.34 17.21 1.16
C ASP A 64 -7.42 15.69 1.01
N GLY A 65 -7.82 15.18 -0.14
CA GLY A 65 -8.00 13.75 -0.30
C GLY A 65 -8.43 13.36 -1.71
N ALA A 66 -8.89 12.13 -1.83
CA ALA A 66 -9.28 11.58 -3.11
C ALA A 66 -10.49 10.66 -3.00
N GLU A 67 -11.18 10.51 -4.11
CA GLU A 67 -12.20 9.50 -4.27
C GLU A 67 -11.62 8.33 -5.04
N GLN A 68 -11.93 7.13 -4.57
CA GLN A 68 -11.55 5.89 -5.22
C GLN A 68 -12.78 5.08 -5.56
N GLU A 69 -12.66 4.32 -6.64
CA GLU A 69 -13.58 3.23 -6.93
C GLU A 69 -12.86 1.92 -6.77
N SER A 70 -13.53 0.91 -6.24
CA SER A 70 -12.98 -0.43 -6.17
C SER A 70 -14.05 -1.46 -6.52
N TRP A 71 -13.60 -2.55 -7.15
CA TRP A 71 -14.46 -3.66 -7.52
C TRP A 71 -13.60 -4.90 -7.64
N THR A 72 -14.27 -6.05 -7.82
CA THR A 72 -13.56 -7.31 -8.04
C THR A 72 -13.89 -7.90 -9.39
N GLU A 73 -12.97 -8.68 -9.92
CA GLU A 73 -13.07 -9.34 -11.21
C GLU A 73 -12.59 -10.78 -11.09
N THR A 74 -13.01 -11.64 -12.01
CA THR A 74 -12.38 -12.96 -12.15
C THR A 74 -10.94 -12.77 -12.64
N PRO A 75 -10.07 -13.78 -12.50
CA PRO A 75 -8.72 -13.69 -13.07
C PRO A 75 -8.73 -13.41 -14.58
N ASP A 76 -9.81 -13.78 -15.28
CA ASP A 76 -9.96 -13.52 -16.71
C ASP A 76 -10.46 -12.12 -17.03
N GLY A 77 -10.82 -11.34 -16.04
CA GLY A 77 -11.21 -9.95 -16.22
C GLY A 77 -12.71 -9.67 -16.22
N ASP A 78 -13.55 -10.67 -15.94
CA ASP A 78 -14.99 -10.47 -15.86
C ASP A 78 -15.37 -9.85 -14.52
N ARG A 79 -16.20 -8.82 -14.54
CA ARG A 79 -16.58 -8.12 -13.31
C ARG A 79 -17.44 -9.01 -12.42
N LEU A 80 -17.08 -9.06 -11.13
CA LEU A 80 -17.80 -9.83 -10.12
C LEU A 80 -18.67 -8.95 -9.23
N THR A 81 -18.22 -7.73 -8.92
CA THR A 81 -18.96 -6.82 -8.06
C THR A 81 -19.10 -5.46 -8.70
N GLU A 82 -20.13 -4.73 -8.31
CA GLU A 82 -20.32 -3.35 -8.73
C GLU A 82 -19.26 -2.45 -8.09
N PRO A 83 -18.81 -1.39 -8.78
CA PRO A 83 -17.85 -0.47 -8.21
C PRO A 83 -18.41 0.21 -6.96
N GLU A 84 -17.61 0.24 -5.92
CA GLU A 84 -17.92 0.99 -4.71
C GLU A 84 -17.02 2.21 -4.67
N ARG A 85 -17.60 3.36 -4.38
CA ARG A 85 -16.87 4.62 -4.30
C ARG A 85 -16.67 5.01 -2.85
N SER A 86 -15.47 5.43 -2.50
CA SER A 86 -15.15 5.90 -1.15
C SER A 86 -14.23 7.11 -1.25
N ARG A 87 -14.23 7.92 -0.19
CA ARG A 87 -13.33 9.06 -0.09
C ARG A 87 -12.47 8.91 1.16
N SER A 88 -11.17 9.21 1.01
CA SER A 88 -10.23 9.26 2.13
C SER A 88 -9.33 10.48 1.96
N THR A 89 -8.86 11.02 3.08
CA THR A 89 -7.88 12.08 3.04
C THR A 89 -6.51 11.47 2.72
N TRP A 90 -5.60 12.30 2.22
CA TRP A 90 -4.23 11.83 1.97
C TRP A 90 -3.55 11.37 3.25
N LEU A 91 -3.86 12.02 4.36
CA LEU A 91 -3.35 11.61 5.67
C LEU A 91 -3.89 10.24 6.08
N GLU A 92 -5.18 9.97 5.83
CA GLU A 92 -5.75 8.66 6.12
C GLU A 92 -5.07 7.56 5.31
N TYR A 93 -4.75 7.81 4.03
CA TYR A 93 -3.98 6.85 3.24
C TYR A 93 -2.62 6.58 3.88
N GLN A 94 -1.94 7.62 4.33
CA GLN A 94 -0.64 7.46 4.99
C GLN A 94 -0.78 6.69 6.30
N GLU A 95 -1.81 6.95 7.08
CA GLU A 95 -2.03 6.31 8.37
C GLU A 95 -2.16 4.79 8.25
N HIS A 96 -2.67 4.29 7.13
CA HIS A 96 -2.79 2.86 6.91
C HIS A 96 -1.44 2.14 6.92
N ALA A 97 -0.36 2.83 6.66
CA ALA A 97 0.99 2.26 6.67
C ALA A 97 1.80 2.66 7.90
N SER A 98 1.17 3.27 8.89
CA SER A 98 1.83 3.66 10.15
C SER A 98 1.76 2.48 11.11
N MET A 99 2.90 1.87 11.40
CA MET A 99 2.96 0.62 12.15
C MET A 99 3.79 0.75 13.42
N PRO A 100 3.39 0.06 14.52
CA PRO A 100 4.14 0.12 15.76
C PRO A 100 5.58 -0.37 15.60
N ALA A 101 6.53 0.41 16.11
CA ALA A 101 7.93 0.06 16.00
C ALA A 101 8.27 -1.24 16.75
N ALA A 102 7.56 -1.51 17.83
CA ALA A 102 7.82 -2.70 18.64
C ALA A 102 7.48 -4.01 17.93
N GLU A 103 6.64 -3.96 16.90
CA GLU A 103 6.16 -5.15 16.18
C GLU A 103 6.66 -5.25 14.75
N THR A 104 7.37 -4.24 14.26
CA THR A 104 7.59 -4.09 12.82
C THR A 104 9.07 -3.90 12.50
N GLU A 105 9.49 -4.53 11.41
CA GLU A 105 10.83 -4.33 10.86
C GLU A 105 10.72 -3.81 9.43
N ILE A 106 11.65 -2.92 9.06
CA ILE A 106 11.73 -2.39 7.71
C ILE A 106 13.00 -2.92 7.05
N GLY A 107 12.86 -3.41 5.82
CA GLY A 107 13.98 -3.81 5.00
C GLY A 107 13.81 -3.29 3.58
N GLU A 108 14.78 -3.57 2.75
CA GLU A 108 14.72 -3.21 1.33
C GLU A 108 14.75 -4.51 0.53
N GLU A 109 13.96 -4.56 -0.53
CA GLU A 109 13.93 -5.74 -1.39
C GLU A 109 13.45 -5.36 -2.77
N GLU A 110 14.12 -5.86 -3.80
CA GLU A 110 13.62 -5.73 -5.16
C GLU A 110 12.72 -6.92 -5.44
N ILE A 111 11.53 -6.67 -5.95
CA ILE A 111 10.57 -7.74 -6.28
C ILE A 111 10.26 -7.71 -7.77
N ASP A 112 9.98 -8.90 -8.30
CA ASP A 112 9.60 -9.09 -9.69
C ASP A 112 8.22 -9.72 -9.69
N ILE A 113 7.21 -8.93 -10.03
CA ILE A 113 5.80 -9.33 -10.01
C ILE A 113 5.19 -9.08 -11.39
N PRO A 114 3.99 -9.60 -11.68
CA PRO A 114 3.39 -9.38 -13.01
C PRO A 114 3.29 -7.93 -13.42
N ALA A 115 3.07 -7.01 -12.47
CA ALA A 115 3.01 -5.58 -12.77
C ALA A 115 4.35 -4.98 -13.15
N GLY A 116 5.48 -5.66 -12.85
CA GLY A 116 6.81 -5.18 -13.18
C GLY A 116 7.82 -5.46 -12.07
N ARG A 117 9.00 -4.87 -12.23
CA ARG A 117 10.08 -5.01 -11.26
C ARG A 117 10.16 -3.71 -10.45
N PHE A 118 10.20 -3.84 -9.13
CA PHE A 118 10.15 -2.68 -8.24
C PHE A 118 11.15 -2.80 -7.10
N ALA A 119 11.86 -1.71 -6.84
CA ALA A 119 12.64 -1.57 -5.62
C ALA A 119 11.67 -1.17 -4.51
N CYS A 120 11.58 -1.99 -3.48
CA CYS A 120 10.57 -1.82 -2.44
C CYS A 120 11.17 -1.62 -1.07
N LEU A 121 10.41 -0.93 -0.22
CA LEU A 121 10.56 -1.04 1.22
C LEU A 121 9.65 -2.17 1.67
N ARG A 122 10.20 -3.09 2.45
CA ARG A 122 9.47 -4.24 2.95
C ARG A 122 9.21 -4.05 4.45
N TYR A 123 7.96 -3.96 4.82
CA TYR A 123 7.55 -3.85 6.23
C TYR A 123 7.05 -5.21 6.66
N THR A 124 7.62 -5.76 7.73
CA THR A 124 7.19 -7.03 8.30
C THR A 124 6.67 -6.77 9.70
N ARG A 125 5.40 -7.04 9.91
CA ARG A 125 4.74 -6.84 11.20
C ARG A 125 4.37 -8.17 11.81
N ILE A 126 4.76 -8.37 13.08
CA ILE A 126 4.51 -9.59 13.81
C ILE A 126 3.53 -9.32 14.94
N GLU A 127 2.39 -10.03 14.90
CA GLU A 127 1.35 -9.92 15.93
C GLU A 127 0.98 -11.32 16.38
N GLY A 128 1.62 -11.82 17.45
CA GLY A 128 1.42 -13.19 17.90
C GLY A 128 1.86 -14.19 16.83
N ASP A 129 0.93 -15.03 16.40
CA ASP A 129 1.19 -16.04 15.36
C ASP A 129 1.02 -15.50 13.94
N SER A 130 0.61 -14.23 13.81
CA SER A 130 0.37 -13.61 12.51
C SER A 130 1.60 -12.80 12.08
N VAL A 131 2.06 -13.03 10.85
CA VAL A 131 3.13 -12.26 10.25
C VAL A 131 2.58 -11.67 8.95
N SER A 132 2.56 -10.34 8.89
CA SER A 132 2.11 -9.61 7.71
C SER A 132 3.30 -8.90 7.07
N THR A 133 3.46 -9.08 5.77
CA THR A 133 4.55 -8.45 5.04
C THR A 133 3.97 -7.59 3.92
N PHE A 134 4.46 -6.34 3.85
CA PHE A 134 4.00 -5.34 2.90
C PHE A 134 5.19 -4.88 2.07
N TRP A 135 5.07 -4.90 0.75
CA TRP A 135 6.11 -4.38 -0.15
C TRP A 135 5.58 -3.11 -0.82
N PHE A 136 6.20 -2.00 -0.49
CA PHE A 136 5.83 -0.68 -1.03
C PHE A 136 6.86 -0.28 -2.07
N GLY A 137 6.43 -0.11 -3.31
CA GLY A 137 7.32 0.28 -4.40
C GLY A 137 7.61 1.77 -4.38
N GLY A 138 8.89 2.15 -4.35
CA GLY A 138 9.28 3.55 -4.28
C GLY A 138 8.81 4.37 -5.46
N SER A 139 8.67 3.76 -6.62
CA SER A 139 8.21 4.44 -7.84
C SER A 139 6.69 4.41 -8.02
N ALA A 140 5.98 3.77 -7.10
CA ALA A 140 4.52 3.62 -7.18
C ALA A 140 3.88 3.90 -5.81
N PRO A 141 3.88 5.18 -5.37
CA PRO A 141 3.34 5.55 -4.07
C PRO A 141 1.89 5.14 -3.89
N GLY A 142 1.53 4.81 -2.66
CA GLY A 142 0.17 4.43 -2.30
C GLY A 142 0.13 3.07 -1.63
N GLN A 143 -0.80 2.23 -2.06
CA GLN A 143 -0.95 0.91 -1.46
C GLN A 143 0.25 0.01 -1.75
N PRO A 144 0.49 -1.03 -0.93
CA PRO A 144 1.56 -1.96 -1.23
C PRO A 144 1.30 -2.68 -2.54
N LEU A 145 2.37 -2.94 -3.28
CA LEU A 145 2.28 -3.68 -4.53
C LEU A 145 2.17 -5.18 -4.29
N LYS A 146 2.61 -5.62 -3.12
CA LYS A 146 2.49 -7.02 -2.71
C LYS A 146 2.25 -7.07 -1.21
N PHE A 147 1.40 -7.96 -0.80
CA PHE A 147 1.07 -8.19 0.61
C PHE A 147 0.93 -9.69 0.86
N GLU A 148 1.48 -10.16 1.96
CA GLU A 148 1.31 -11.56 2.40
C GLU A 148 0.99 -11.60 3.87
N GLN A 149 0.08 -12.49 4.24
CA GLN A 149 -0.21 -12.77 5.65
C GLN A 149 -0.03 -14.25 5.90
N ARG A 150 0.76 -14.56 6.91
CA ARG A 150 0.99 -15.93 7.36
C ARG A 150 0.47 -16.10 8.77
N MET A 151 -0.16 -17.24 9.01
CA MET A 151 -0.62 -17.65 10.34
C MET A 151 0.10 -18.94 10.69
N LYS A 152 0.88 -18.91 11.78
CA LYS A 152 1.68 -20.07 12.21
C LYS A 152 2.55 -20.61 11.07
N GLY A 153 3.12 -19.71 10.28
CA GLY A 153 4.01 -20.06 9.17
C GLY A 153 3.31 -20.41 7.87
N GLU A 154 1.99 -20.56 7.83
CA GLU A 154 1.25 -20.88 6.61
C GLU A 154 0.73 -19.61 5.94
N LEU A 155 0.89 -19.54 4.64
CA LEU A 155 0.37 -18.43 3.85
C LEU A 155 -1.15 -18.54 3.78
N VAL A 156 -1.87 -17.57 4.38
CA VAL A 156 -3.33 -17.59 4.41
C VAL A 156 -3.95 -16.54 3.50
N PHE A 157 -3.19 -15.51 3.15
CA PHE A 157 -3.68 -14.44 2.29
C PHE A 157 -2.51 -13.82 1.54
N SER A 158 -2.71 -13.54 0.25
CA SER A 158 -1.76 -12.74 -0.50
C SER A 158 -2.47 -11.85 -1.51
N SER A 159 -1.86 -10.71 -1.80
CA SER A 159 -2.32 -9.78 -2.83
C SER A 159 -1.09 -9.32 -3.59
N THR A 160 -1.11 -9.47 -4.91
CA THR A 160 0.05 -9.13 -5.74
C THR A 160 -0.42 -8.33 -6.93
N ALA A 161 0.16 -7.16 -7.14
CA ALA A 161 -0.19 -6.31 -8.28
C ALA A 161 0.16 -7.03 -9.58
N ILE A 162 -0.84 -7.13 -10.46
CA ILE A 162 -0.66 -7.68 -11.79
C ILE A 162 -0.62 -6.59 -12.84
N GLU A 163 -1.09 -5.39 -12.47
CA GLU A 163 -1.08 -4.24 -13.36
C GLU A 163 -1.04 -2.96 -12.53
N ASN A 164 -0.20 -2.03 -12.92
CA ASN A 164 -0.13 -0.71 -12.31
C ASN A 164 -0.19 0.31 -13.43
N ILE A 165 -1.33 0.98 -13.55
CA ILE A 165 -1.57 1.98 -14.59
C ILE A 165 -1.39 3.35 -13.97
N PRO A 166 -0.37 4.12 -14.38
CA PRO A 166 -0.21 5.48 -13.89
C PRO A 166 -1.36 6.33 -14.40
N GLY A 167 -1.84 7.23 -13.56
CA GLY A 167 -2.90 8.14 -13.96
C GLY A 167 -2.33 9.39 -14.60
N GLY A 168 -3.14 10.39 -14.69
CA GLY A 168 -2.71 11.71 -15.18
C GLY A 168 -3.54 12.25 -16.32
#